data_68e4ff321ca4b7def5d7262f3bf40ddc
#
_entry.id   68e4ff321ca4b7def5d7262f3bf40ddc
#
_cell.length_a   1.000
_cell.length_b   1.000
_cell.length_c   1.000
_cell.angle_alpha   90.00
_cell.angle_beta   90.00
_cell.angle_gamma   90.00
#
_symmetry.space_group_name_H-M   'P 1'
#
loop_
_entity.id
_entity.type
_entity.pdbx_description
1 polymer ?
#
loop_
_entity_poly.entity_id
_entity_poly.type
_entity_poly.pdbx_seq_one_letter_code
_entity_poly.pdbx_strand_id
1 'polypeptide(L)'
;MPTLDRRGFLQASLLAAAGLTLARAPLRAAQPQRVAVVGAGIAGLVAAYELMRAGHTVSVFEASARPGGRVRTRRDAFGDGLYVEEGAVAFGDGYTLLRQYIEQFALPLTEASPIDPQPSADVYYVSGKRFLTAPGKEPDWPYALSAQERQLGLNGLWEQHLRPVQGSLAEPFSAGSINHAARKLDALTINDLVHKQGATDAAVLLLGRRRLGYDFDHVSALQDLVWERFLARNGRWSRLRDGNDRLPEAFAQRLGARLHYGAELRSLTQDRKAVRLGIAHEGTLAQVEVDRAVIAIPFSVLRHVELDNSFSSAKRSVVAGLGYESATHVYLHTRSRFWKRASLNGFAITDLPIGNVLDACQGQPGAAGILCTAQFAAPSRQATAMTAEERVRWSRENVTRVFPEMAQEFVAGRSVCWDSEPFARGAWAYYAPREMHTMFPHVATPEKRVHFAGEHTASVCFMEGAAQSGARAAGEISAL
;
A
#
# COMPACT_ATOMS: atom_id res chain seq x y z
N MET A 1 2.20 43.01 26.78
CA MET A 1 2.74 41.71 26.36
C MET A 1 3.74 41.24 27.39
N PRO A 2 3.51 40.19 28.16
CA PRO A 2 4.51 39.68 29.11
C PRO A 2 5.55 38.85 28.35
N THR A 3 6.79 39.19 28.48
CA THR A 3 7.97 38.48 27.99
C THR A 3 8.14 37.17 28.75
N LEU A 4 8.06 36.05 28.08
CA LEU A 4 8.43 34.74 28.66
C LEU A 4 9.92 34.71 28.92
N ASP A 5 10.30 34.47 30.17
CA ASP A 5 11.69 34.37 30.56
C ASP A 5 12.33 33.04 30.12
N ARG A 6 13.64 32.98 30.07
CA ARG A 6 14.42 31.80 29.63
C ARG A 6 14.13 30.54 30.46
N ARG A 7 13.68 30.67 31.71
CA ARG A 7 13.31 29.53 32.57
C ARG A 7 11.95 28.95 32.22
N GLY A 8 10.96 29.80 31.86
CA GLY A 8 9.66 29.34 31.38
C GLY A 8 9.73 28.61 30.06
N PHE A 9 10.63 29.04 29.15
CA PHE A 9 10.87 28.35 27.89
C PHE A 9 11.55 26.98 28.08
N LEU A 10 12.50 26.84 28.97
CA LEU A 10 13.16 25.57 29.30
C LEU A 10 12.23 24.58 30.03
N GLN A 11 11.34 25.05 30.88
CA GLN A 11 10.36 24.20 31.55
C GLN A 11 9.27 23.72 30.58
N ALA A 12 8.82 24.56 29.63
CA ALA A 12 7.90 24.16 28.58
C ALA A 12 8.54 23.16 27.58
N SER A 13 9.84 23.31 27.28
CA SER A 13 10.60 22.41 26.44
C SER A 13 10.85 21.04 27.08
N LEU A 14 11.04 20.99 28.40
CA LEU A 14 11.21 19.74 29.16
C LEU A 14 9.89 18.97 29.30
N LEU A 15 8.75 19.65 29.37
CA LEU A 15 7.43 19.00 29.37
C LEU A 15 7.03 18.49 27.97
N ALA A 16 7.47 19.16 26.90
CA ALA A 16 7.27 18.67 25.52
C ALA A 16 8.19 17.49 25.17
N ALA A 17 9.41 17.43 25.74
CA ALA A 17 10.32 16.30 25.52
C ALA A 17 9.96 15.06 26.36
N ALA A 18 9.27 15.21 27.48
CA ALA A 18 8.77 14.08 28.28
C ALA A 18 7.51 13.41 27.69
N GLY A 19 6.87 14.03 26.69
CA GLY A 19 5.67 13.50 26.02
C GLY A 19 5.93 12.48 24.91
N LEU A 20 7.17 12.20 24.53
CA LEU A 20 7.52 11.41 23.34
C LEU A 20 8.04 9.99 23.61
N THR A 21 8.13 9.56 24.88
CA THR A 21 8.54 8.19 25.23
C THR A 21 7.54 7.47 26.15
N LEU A 22 6.26 7.76 26.03
CA LEU A 22 5.25 6.87 26.58
C LEU A 22 5.19 5.65 25.65
N ALA A 23 5.97 4.60 25.93
CA ALA A 23 5.60 3.25 25.58
C ALA A 23 4.11 3.14 25.95
N ARG A 24 3.21 3.02 24.96
CA ARG A 24 1.78 2.83 25.23
C ARG A 24 1.68 1.63 26.17
N ALA A 25 1.36 1.88 27.43
CA ALA A 25 0.95 0.80 28.33
C ALA A 25 -0.15 0.02 27.63
N PRO A 26 -0.13 -1.31 27.63
CA PRO A 26 -1.17 -2.09 27.00
C PRO A 26 -2.51 -1.66 27.61
N LEU A 27 -3.46 -1.24 26.78
CA LEU A 27 -4.83 -1.04 27.17
C LEU A 27 -5.31 -2.36 27.77
N ARG A 28 -5.52 -2.39 29.09
CA ARG A 28 -6.09 -3.58 29.72
C ARG A 28 -7.60 -3.53 29.49
N ALA A 29 -8.16 -4.58 28.92
CA ALA A 29 -9.59 -4.69 28.71
C ALA A 29 -10.33 -4.55 30.03
N ALA A 30 -11.41 -3.77 30.05
CA ALA A 30 -12.30 -3.67 31.20
C ALA A 30 -12.93 -5.04 31.52
N GLN A 31 -13.29 -5.81 30.49
CA GLN A 31 -13.73 -7.20 30.58
C GLN A 31 -13.15 -8.02 29.42
N PRO A 32 -12.46 -9.16 29.68
CA PRO A 32 -12.01 -10.07 28.63
C PRO A 32 -13.18 -10.57 27.78
N GLN A 33 -13.04 -10.50 26.46
CA GLN A 33 -14.04 -10.96 25.49
C GLN A 33 -13.41 -12.01 24.57
N ARG A 34 -14.25 -12.88 23.99
CA ARG A 34 -13.86 -13.79 22.92
C ARG A 34 -13.96 -13.01 21.61
N VAL A 35 -12.84 -12.85 20.92
CA VAL A 35 -12.75 -12.03 19.69
C VAL A 35 -12.24 -12.88 18.54
N ALA A 36 -12.99 -12.95 17.45
CA ALA A 36 -12.55 -13.49 16.19
C ALA A 36 -11.93 -12.38 15.32
N VAL A 37 -10.74 -12.63 14.77
CA VAL A 37 -10.13 -11.77 13.76
C VAL A 37 -10.11 -12.54 12.44
N VAL A 38 -10.69 -11.97 11.39
CA VAL A 38 -10.76 -12.58 10.07
C VAL A 38 -9.76 -11.91 9.13
N GLY A 39 -8.78 -12.69 8.68
CA GLY A 39 -7.66 -12.26 7.87
C GLY A 39 -6.38 -12.03 8.69
N ALA A 40 -5.28 -12.67 8.26
CA ALA A 40 -3.94 -12.52 8.84
C ALA A 40 -3.02 -11.64 7.98
N GLY A 41 -3.56 -10.61 7.33
CA GLY A 41 -2.81 -9.47 6.81
C GLY A 41 -2.28 -8.58 7.95
N ILE A 42 -1.47 -7.57 7.66
CA ILE A 42 -0.90 -6.66 8.68
C ILE A 42 -1.99 -6.11 9.61
N ALA A 43 -3.14 -5.69 9.09
CA ALA A 43 -4.23 -5.14 9.92
C ALA A 43 -4.77 -6.16 10.93
N GLY A 44 -5.08 -7.38 10.46
CA GLY A 44 -5.61 -8.43 11.34
C GLY A 44 -4.58 -8.93 12.36
N LEU A 45 -3.31 -9.06 11.94
CA LEU A 45 -2.23 -9.48 12.83
C LEU A 45 -1.97 -8.43 13.93
N VAL A 46 -1.97 -7.14 13.60
CA VAL A 46 -1.85 -6.06 14.59
C VAL A 46 -3.06 -6.06 15.51
N ALA A 47 -4.29 -6.16 14.97
CA ALA A 47 -5.49 -6.21 15.80
C ALA A 47 -5.46 -7.39 16.78
N ALA A 48 -5.13 -8.59 16.30
CA ALA A 48 -5.05 -9.79 17.12
C ALA A 48 -3.96 -9.70 18.20
N TYR A 49 -2.80 -9.15 17.85
CA TYR A 49 -1.70 -8.98 18.78
C TYR A 49 -2.05 -7.98 19.89
N GLU A 50 -2.65 -6.82 19.57
CA GLU A 50 -3.04 -5.83 20.57
C GLU A 50 -4.18 -6.31 21.43
N LEU A 51 -5.19 -7.01 20.88
CA LEU A 51 -6.27 -7.63 21.64
C LEU A 51 -5.75 -8.70 22.61
N MET A 52 -4.83 -9.55 22.17
CA MET A 52 -4.18 -10.55 23.02
C MET A 52 -3.43 -9.87 24.19
N ARG A 53 -2.69 -8.79 23.91
CA ARG A 53 -1.98 -8.01 24.94
C ARG A 53 -2.92 -7.33 25.93
N ALA A 54 -4.11 -6.95 25.46
CA ALA A 54 -5.15 -6.39 26.31
C ALA A 54 -5.86 -7.43 27.20
N GLY A 55 -5.59 -8.73 26.99
CA GLY A 55 -6.15 -9.82 27.81
C GLY A 55 -7.41 -10.47 27.22
N HIS A 56 -7.77 -10.18 25.96
CA HIS A 56 -8.88 -10.86 25.29
C HIS A 56 -8.51 -12.28 24.86
N THR A 57 -9.50 -13.16 24.73
CA THR A 57 -9.36 -14.48 24.09
C THR A 57 -9.52 -14.30 22.58
N VAL A 58 -8.43 -14.47 21.83
CA VAL A 58 -8.38 -14.18 20.40
C VAL A 58 -8.21 -15.46 19.57
N SER A 59 -8.99 -15.57 18.49
CA SER A 59 -8.80 -16.56 17.42
C SER A 59 -8.69 -15.82 16.09
N VAL A 60 -7.68 -16.15 15.28
CA VAL A 60 -7.45 -15.55 13.95
C VAL A 60 -7.73 -16.58 12.88
N PHE A 61 -8.56 -16.26 11.90
CA PHE A 61 -8.91 -17.12 10.78
C PHE A 61 -8.35 -16.53 9.48
N GLU A 62 -7.44 -17.27 8.83
CA GLU A 62 -6.78 -16.89 7.59
C GLU A 62 -7.08 -17.92 6.50
N ALA A 63 -7.59 -17.44 5.37
CA ALA A 63 -7.98 -18.33 4.28
C ALA A 63 -6.78 -18.97 3.55
N SER A 64 -5.66 -18.28 3.48
CA SER A 64 -4.44 -18.82 2.87
C SER A 64 -3.63 -19.70 3.84
N ALA A 65 -2.59 -20.35 3.30
CA ALA A 65 -1.67 -21.18 4.09
C ALA A 65 -0.52 -20.36 4.75
N ARG A 66 -0.57 -19.01 4.71
CA ARG A 66 0.50 -18.13 5.20
C ARG A 66 -0.06 -16.81 5.76
N PRO A 67 0.64 -16.15 6.67
CA PRO A 67 0.29 -14.81 7.11
C PRO A 67 0.75 -13.76 6.08
N GLY A 68 0.33 -12.51 6.26
CA GLY A 68 0.83 -11.34 5.56
C GLY A 68 -0.10 -10.78 4.48
N GLY A 69 -0.99 -11.61 3.91
CA GLY A 69 -1.89 -11.15 2.85
C GLY A 69 -1.13 -10.55 1.66
N ARG A 70 -1.27 -9.22 1.47
CA ARG A 70 -0.58 -8.44 0.41
C ARG A 70 0.87 -8.05 0.74
N VAL A 71 1.41 -8.46 1.88
CA VAL A 71 2.85 -8.50 2.16
C VAL A 71 3.32 -9.92 1.87
N ARG A 72 4.06 -10.10 0.77
CA ARG A 72 4.45 -11.42 0.27
C ARG A 72 5.82 -11.36 -0.37
N THR A 73 6.78 -12.03 0.26
CA THR A 73 8.12 -12.24 -0.29
C THR A 73 8.19 -13.61 -0.92
N ARG A 74 8.74 -13.71 -2.13
CA ARG A 74 8.91 -14.95 -2.86
C ARG A 74 10.39 -15.28 -2.98
N ARG A 75 10.85 -16.31 -2.26
CA ARG A 75 12.27 -16.74 -2.21
C ARG A 75 12.60 -17.85 -3.18
N ASP A 76 11.60 -18.58 -3.63
CA ASP A 76 11.71 -19.71 -4.57
C ASP A 76 11.40 -19.31 -6.03
N ALA A 77 11.34 -18.01 -6.31
CA ALA A 77 10.99 -17.50 -7.64
C ALA A 77 12.06 -17.85 -8.69
N PHE A 78 13.32 -17.78 -8.27
CA PHE A 78 14.49 -18.00 -9.10
C PHE A 78 15.55 -18.72 -8.26
N GLY A 79 16.47 -19.44 -8.88
CA GLY A 79 17.62 -20.02 -8.21
C GLY A 79 18.47 -18.97 -7.49
N ASP A 80 19.70 -19.14 -7.25
CA ASP A 80 20.69 -18.13 -6.82
C ASP A 80 20.42 -17.42 -5.48
N GLY A 81 19.43 -17.85 -4.69
CA GLY A 81 19.09 -17.28 -3.38
C GLY A 81 18.46 -15.86 -3.44
N LEU A 82 18.11 -15.37 -4.62
CA LEU A 82 17.42 -14.10 -4.79
C LEU A 82 15.94 -14.23 -4.43
N TYR A 83 15.38 -13.14 -3.91
CA TYR A 83 13.95 -13.05 -3.62
C TYR A 83 13.33 -11.79 -4.21
N VAL A 84 12.02 -11.79 -4.36
CA VAL A 84 11.22 -10.65 -4.83
C VAL A 84 10.08 -10.35 -3.87
N GLU A 85 9.73 -9.08 -3.76
CA GLU A 85 8.55 -8.62 -3.05
C GLU A 85 7.37 -8.58 -4.02
N GLU A 86 6.49 -9.58 -3.98
CA GLU A 86 5.32 -9.66 -4.86
C GLU A 86 4.24 -8.65 -4.48
N GLY A 87 4.25 -8.11 -3.25
CA GLY A 87 3.31 -7.13 -2.71
C GLY A 87 3.97 -5.83 -2.30
N ALA A 88 3.87 -5.50 -1.02
CA ALA A 88 4.47 -4.29 -0.46
C ALA A 88 6.00 -4.35 -0.52
N VAL A 89 6.62 -3.44 -1.27
CA VAL A 89 8.05 -3.50 -1.63
C VAL A 89 8.94 -2.84 -0.58
N ALA A 90 8.51 -1.72 -0.01
CA ALA A 90 9.31 -0.92 0.91
C ALA A 90 8.41 -0.09 1.84
N PHE A 91 9.01 0.47 2.88
CA PHE A 91 8.37 1.39 3.81
C PHE A 91 9.36 2.50 4.22
N GLY A 92 8.82 3.68 4.46
CA GLY A 92 9.63 4.84 4.76
C GLY A 92 9.67 5.21 6.25
N ASP A 93 10.35 6.31 6.57
CA ASP A 93 10.45 6.84 7.93
C ASP A 93 9.09 7.25 8.52
N GLY A 94 8.15 7.66 7.67
CA GLY A 94 6.79 8.04 8.05
C GLY A 94 5.88 6.87 8.47
N TYR A 95 6.33 5.63 8.32
CA TYR A 95 5.61 4.42 8.77
C TYR A 95 5.85 4.19 10.26
N THR A 96 5.36 5.09 11.08
CA THR A 96 5.75 5.19 12.50
C THR A 96 5.30 3.99 13.34
N LEU A 97 4.05 3.54 13.18
CA LEU A 97 3.53 2.40 13.93
C LEU A 97 4.13 1.07 13.43
N LEU A 98 4.28 0.92 12.10
CA LEU A 98 4.93 -0.25 11.53
C LEU A 98 6.36 -0.40 12.05
N ARG A 99 7.12 0.69 12.06
CA ARG A 99 8.51 0.72 12.55
C ARG A 99 8.61 0.40 14.04
N GLN A 100 7.65 0.81 14.87
CA GLN A 100 7.60 0.42 16.28
C GLN A 100 7.51 -1.10 16.44
N TYR A 101 6.69 -1.79 15.64
CA TYR A 101 6.63 -3.26 15.69
C TYR A 101 7.92 -3.91 15.16
N ILE A 102 8.50 -3.38 14.09
CA ILE A 102 9.77 -3.85 13.54
C ILE A 102 10.88 -3.78 14.61
N GLU A 103 10.99 -2.66 15.31
CA GLU A 103 11.93 -2.46 16.41
C GLU A 103 11.61 -3.40 17.59
N GLN A 104 10.35 -3.45 18.03
CA GLN A 104 9.90 -4.32 19.12
C GLN A 104 10.20 -5.80 18.86
N PHE A 105 10.16 -6.22 17.60
CA PHE A 105 10.44 -7.61 17.20
C PHE A 105 11.91 -7.82 16.81
N ALA A 106 12.74 -6.79 16.92
CA ALA A 106 14.17 -6.79 16.57
C ALA A 106 14.44 -7.28 15.14
N LEU A 107 13.60 -6.88 14.18
CA LEU A 107 13.74 -7.28 12.79
C LEU A 107 14.77 -6.38 12.08
N PRO A 108 15.81 -6.97 11.45
CA PRO A 108 16.86 -6.20 10.82
C PRO A 108 16.38 -5.51 9.53
N LEU A 109 16.82 -4.26 9.34
CA LEU A 109 16.52 -3.46 8.17
C LEU A 109 17.65 -3.51 7.13
N THR A 110 17.28 -3.30 5.88
CA THR A 110 18.15 -2.99 4.76
C THR A 110 17.63 -1.72 4.08
N GLU A 111 18.53 -0.84 3.66
CA GLU A 111 18.13 0.30 2.84
C GLU A 111 17.45 -0.19 1.57
N ALA A 112 16.35 0.42 1.23
CA ALA A 112 15.71 0.30 -0.06
C ALA A 112 15.91 1.61 -0.80
N SER A 113 16.31 1.57 -2.06
CA SER A 113 16.14 2.75 -2.90
C SER A 113 14.66 2.98 -3.04
N PRO A 114 14.20 4.22 -2.89
CA PRO A 114 12.78 4.50 -2.97
C PRO A 114 12.24 4.06 -4.33
N ILE A 115 11.01 3.62 -4.31
CA ILE A 115 10.13 3.62 -5.47
C ILE A 115 9.84 5.10 -5.85
N ASP A 116 10.57 6.01 -5.24
CA ASP A 116 10.46 7.44 -5.52
C ASP A 116 11.00 7.71 -6.91
N PRO A 117 10.16 8.19 -7.82
CA PRO A 117 10.55 8.61 -9.15
C PRO A 117 11.33 9.94 -9.12
N GLN A 118 12.02 10.26 -7.99
CA GLN A 118 12.99 11.34 -8.02
C GLN A 118 13.90 11.14 -9.21
N PRO A 119 14.46 12.21 -9.80
CA PRO A 119 15.28 12.15 -10.99
C PRO A 119 16.60 11.39 -10.77
N SER A 120 16.46 10.15 -10.30
CA SER A 120 17.48 9.15 -10.12
C SER A 120 17.41 8.07 -11.20
N ALA A 121 16.41 8.15 -12.09
CA ALA A 121 16.39 7.29 -13.25
C ALA A 121 17.50 7.73 -14.20
N ASP A 122 18.41 6.81 -14.46
CA ASP A 122 19.45 7.04 -15.45
C ASP A 122 18.91 6.82 -16.88
N VAL A 123 17.76 6.13 -17.00
CA VAL A 123 17.16 5.75 -18.27
C VAL A 123 15.73 6.25 -18.36
N TYR A 124 15.41 6.91 -19.47
CA TYR A 124 14.06 7.27 -19.87
C TYR A 124 13.76 6.67 -21.23
N TYR A 125 12.58 6.10 -21.40
CA TYR A 125 12.09 5.62 -22.69
C TYR A 125 10.72 6.22 -22.95
N VAL A 126 10.67 7.27 -23.76
CA VAL A 126 9.46 8.07 -23.97
C VAL A 126 9.33 8.40 -25.46
N SER A 127 8.12 8.30 -26.01
CA SER A 127 7.82 8.55 -27.43
C SER A 127 8.74 7.77 -28.38
N GLY A 128 9.02 6.52 -28.01
CA GLY A 128 9.87 5.62 -28.81
C GLY A 128 11.38 5.92 -28.77
N LYS A 129 11.80 6.88 -27.94
CA LYS A 129 13.22 7.28 -27.82
C LYS A 129 13.78 6.92 -26.44
N ARG A 130 15.02 6.43 -26.42
CA ARG A 130 15.78 6.17 -25.21
C ARG A 130 16.70 7.34 -24.91
N PHE A 131 16.64 7.85 -23.69
CA PHE A 131 17.51 8.90 -23.18
C PHE A 131 18.33 8.36 -22.02
N LEU A 132 19.61 8.70 -21.98
CA LEU A 132 20.48 8.53 -20.82
C LEU A 132 20.75 9.91 -20.24
N THR A 133 20.54 10.06 -18.95
CA THR A 133 20.75 11.33 -18.24
C THR A 133 21.75 11.15 -17.11
N ALA A 134 22.44 12.22 -16.74
CA ALA A 134 23.22 12.21 -15.51
C ALA A 134 22.28 12.09 -14.30
N PRO A 135 22.72 11.47 -13.19
CA PRO A 135 21.92 11.37 -11.97
C PRO A 135 21.33 12.72 -11.56
N GLY A 136 20.03 12.73 -11.27
CA GLY A 136 19.32 13.95 -10.89
C GLY A 136 18.99 14.91 -12.03
N LYS A 137 19.23 14.55 -13.29
CA LYS A 137 18.87 15.35 -14.46
C LYS A 137 17.66 14.75 -15.18
N GLU A 138 16.73 15.62 -15.55
CA GLU A 138 15.63 15.26 -16.44
C GLU A 138 16.09 15.31 -17.91
N PRO A 139 15.49 14.49 -18.80
CA PRO A 139 15.73 14.60 -20.22
C PRO A 139 15.06 15.85 -20.79
N ASP A 140 15.43 16.24 -22.01
CA ASP A 140 14.58 17.15 -22.80
C ASP A 140 13.33 16.36 -23.24
N TRP A 141 12.25 16.58 -22.49
CA TRP A 141 11.02 15.79 -22.64
C TRP A 141 10.43 15.95 -24.05
N PRO A 142 10.13 14.86 -24.77
CA PRO A 142 9.61 14.92 -26.14
C PRO A 142 8.09 15.21 -26.18
N TYR A 143 7.60 15.99 -25.25
CA TYR A 143 6.21 16.44 -25.16
C TYR A 143 6.06 17.87 -25.66
N ALA A 144 4.87 18.23 -26.19
CA ALA A 144 4.54 19.57 -26.66
C ALA A 144 4.28 20.53 -25.48
N LEU A 145 5.23 20.62 -24.55
CA LEU A 145 5.18 21.51 -23.41
C LEU A 145 5.30 22.98 -23.84
N SER A 146 4.58 23.88 -23.16
CA SER A 146 4.83 25.32 -23.26
C SER A 146 6.25 25.66 -22.77
N ALA A 147 6.75 26.85 -23.10
CA ALA A 147 8.07 27.28 -22.67
C ALA A 147 8.19 27.30 -21.12
N GLN A 148 7.15 27.73 -20.44
CA GLN A 148 7.11 27.72 -18.98
C GLN A 148 7.11 26.31 -18.40
N GLU A 149 6.28 25.42 -18.92
CA GLU A 149 6.21 24.02 -18.47
C GLU A 149 7.53 23.26 -18.70
N ARG A 150 8.17 23.52 -19.83
CA ARG A 150 9.50 22.97 -20.14
C ARG A 150 10.56 23.44 -19.15
N GLN A 151 10.51 24.71 -18.74
CA GLN A 151 11.42 25.28 -17.74
C GLN A 151 11.17 24.68 -16.34
N LEU A 152 9.90 24.43 -15.98
CA LEU A 152 9.53 23.82 -14.71
C LEU A 152 9.98 22.36 -14.61
N GLY A 153 9.89 21.63 -15.71
CA GLY A 153 10.11 20.17 -15.71
C GLY A 153 9.10 19.42 -14.85
N LEU A 154 9.36 18.14 -14.65
CA LEU A 154 8.44 17.25 -13.90
C LEU A 154 8.23 17.71 -12.45
N ASN A 155 9.32 18.02 -11.75
CA ASN A 155 9.24 18.44 -10.34
C ASN A 155 8.63 19.83 -10.18
N GLY A 156 8.99 20.79 -11.04
CA GLY A 156 8.43 22.14 -10.98
C GLY A 156 6.93 22.18 -11.28
N LEU A 157 6.45 21.34 -12.20
CA LEU A 157 5.01 21.19 -12.44
C LEU A 157 4.27 20.67 -11.20
N TRP A 158 4.86 19.69 -10.49
CA TRP A 158 4.30 19.20 -9.24
C TRP A 158 4.25 20.29 -8.16
N GLU A 159 5.35 20.99 -7.93
CA GLU A 159 5.45 22.06 -6.94
C GLU A 159 4.47 23.21 -7.25
N GLN A 160 4.27 23.53 -8.52
CA GLN A 160 3.36 24.61 -8.92
C GLN A 160 1.89 24.23 -8.76
N HIS A 161 1.49 23.04 -9.24
CA HIS A 161 0.08 22.70 -9.38
C HIS A 161 -0.50 21.90 -8.19
N LEU A 162 0.29 21.06 -7.56
CA LEU A 162 -0.24 20.10 -6.58
C LEU A 162 0.19 20.38 -5.15
N ARG A 163 1.44 20.84 -4.93
CA ARG A 163 1.95 21.11 -3.59
C ARG A 163 1.10 22.11 -2.78
N PRO A 164 0.65 23.25 -3.34
CA PRO A 164 -0.16 24.21 -2.58
C PRO A 164 -1.51 23.63 -2.15
N VAL A 165 -2.14 22.83 -3.02
CA VAL A 165 -3.42 22.16 -2.72
C VAL A 165 -3.22 21.09 -1.64
N GLN A 166 -2.18 20.27 -1.77
CA GLN A 166 -1.80 19.27 -0.78
C GLN A 166 -1.57 19.90 0.61
N GLY A 167 -0.87 21.03 0.66
CA GLY A 167 -0.57 21.76 1.90
C GLY A 167 -1.81 22.27 2.63
N SER A 168 -2.94 22.47 1.92
CA SER A 168 -4.22 22.93 2.50
C SER A 168 -5.04 21.81 3.18
N LEU A 169 -4.70 20.56 2.98
CA LEU A 169 -5.42 19.42 3.57
C LEU A 169 -5.16 19.28 5.07
N ALA A 170 -6.18 18.82 5.79
CA ALA A 170 -6.05 18.54 7.23
C ALA A 170 -5.07 17.39 7.52
N GLU A 171 -4.46 17.44 8.72
CA GLU A 171 -3.53 16.43 9.16
C GLU A 171 -3.66 16.16 10.67
N PRO A 172 -3.89 14.89 11.11
CA PRO A 172 -4.14 13.73 10.24
C PRO A 172 -5.45 13.86 9.48
N PHE A 173 -5.54 13.25 8.30
CA PHE A 173 -6.76 13.22 7.53
C PHE A 173 -7.72 12.17 8.09
N SER A 174 -8.99 12.55 8.25
CA SER A 174 -10.05 11.69 8.78
C SER A 174 -11.39 11.99 8.09
N ALA A 175 -12.41 11.20 8.37
CA ALA A 175 -13.74 11.49 7.86
C ALA A 175 -14.25 12.90 8.27
N GLY A 176 -13.92 13.36 9.47
CA GLY A 176 -14.23 14.71 9.94
C GLY A 176 -13.48 15.83 9.19
N SER A 177 -12.43 15.50 8.45
CA SER A 177 -11.67 16.45 7.61
C SER A 177 -12.36 16.75 6.27
N ILE A 178 -13.43 16.03 5.91
CA ILE A 178 -14.12 16.17 4.62
C ILE A 178 -15.09 17.37 4.67
N ASN A 179 -14.52 18.55 4.59
CA ASN A 179 -15.25 19.82 4.50
C ASN A 179 -15.64 20.16 3.04
N HIS A 180 -16.18 21.33 2.81
CA HIS A 180 -16.58 21.79 1.47
C HIS A 180 -15.42 21.84 0.46
N ALA A 181 -14.24 22.29 0.87
CA ALA A 181 -13.05 22.33 0.01
C ALA A 181 -12.59 20.91 -0.36
N ALA A 182 -12.53 19.98 0.61
CA ALA A 182 -12.22 18.58 0.36
C ALA A 182 -13.21 17.91 -0.60
N ARG A 183 -14.52 18.21 -0.49
CA ARG A 183 -15.54 17.68 -1.43
C ARG A 183 -15.36 18.19 -2.86
N LYS A 184 -14.88 19.44 -3.04
CA LYS A 184 -14.55 19.97 -4.37
C LYS A 184 -13.37 19.22 -4.99
N LEU A 185 -12.35 18.89 -4.20
CA LEU A 185 -11.22 18.07 -4.65
C LEU A 185 -11.66 16.64 -4.95
N ASP A 186 -12.50 16.05 -4.10
CA ASP A 186 -13.04 14.72 -4.30
C ASP A 186 -13.87 14.58 -5.59
N ALA A 187 -14.44 15.68 -6.09
CA ALA A 187 -15.20 15.67 -7.34
C ALA A 187 -14.35 15.65 -8.62
N LEU A 188 -13.02 15.67 -8.49
CA LEU A 188 -12.04 15.77 -9.57
C LEU A 188 -11.07 14.59 -9.52
N THR A 189 -10.47 14.31 -10.66
CA THR A 189 -9.20 13.57 -10.74
C THR A 189 -8.02 14.54 -10.60
N ILE A 190 -6.80 14.03 -10.45
CA ILE A 190 -5.60 14.90 -10.53
C ILE A 190 -5.48 15.55 -11.90
N ASN A 191 -5.78 14.82 -12.98
CA ASN A 191 -5.76 15.38 -14.34
C ASN A 191 -6.72 16.55 -14.46
N ASP A 192 -7.99 16.41 -13.98
CA ASP A 192 -8.95 17.51 -13.96
C ASP A 192 -8.46 18.71 -13.13
N LEU A 193 -7.83 18.44 -11.99
CA LEU A 193 -7.35 19.50 -11.10
C LEU A 193 -6.27 20.34 -11.76
N VAL A 194 -5.25 19.70 -12.37
CA VAL A 194 -4.14 20.43 -13.01
C VAL A 194 -4.58 21.13 -14.30
N HIS A 195 -5.50 20.54 -15.08
CA HIS A 195 -6.11 21.22 -16.22
C HIS A 195 -6.87 22.50 -15.82
N LYS A 196 -7.67 22.43 -14.74
CA LYS A 196 -8.36 23.63 -14.21
C LYS A 196 -7.41 24.73 -13.76
N GLN A 197 -6.16 24.41 -13.49
CA GLN A 197 -5.11 25.36 -13.14
C GLN A 197 -4.29 25.81 -14.37
N GLY A 198 -4.70 25.44 -15.58
CA GLY A 198 -4.11 25.88 -16.84
C GLY A 198 -2.96 25.02 -17.36
N ALA A 199 -2.73 23.84 -16.83
CA ALA A 199 -1.76 22.89 -17.38
C ALA A 199 -2.23 22.37 -18.75
N THR A 200 -1.26 22.17 -19.67
CA THR A 200 -1.53 21.55 -20.96
C THR A 200 -1.67 20.03 -20.84
N ASP A 201 -2.27 19.37 -21.86
CA ASP A 201 -2.29 17.89 -21.95
C ASP A 201 -0.89 17.29 -21.84
N ALA A 202 0.11 17.96 -22.41
CA ALA A 202 1.50 17.55 -22.37
C ALA A 202 2.06 17.57 -20.93
N ALA A 203 1.71 18.59 -20.13
CA ALA A 203 2.10 18.68 -18.74
C ALA A 203 1.42 17.60 -17.89
N VAL A 204 0.16 17.28 -18.16
CA VAL A 204 -0.56 16.17 -17.50
C VAL A 204 0.11 14.83 -17.80
N LEU A 205 0.45 14.56 -19.07
CA LEU A 205 1.19 13.34 -19.44
C LEU A 205 2.56 13.26 -18.74
N LEU A 206 3.26 14.39 -18.63
CA LEU A 206 4.53 14.47 -17.94
C LEU A 206 4.38 14.18 -16.44
N LEU A 207 3.38 14.77 -15.77
CA LEU A 207 3.10 14.49 -14.36
C LEU A 207 2.78 13.02 -14.07
N GLY A 208 2.11 12.33 -15.01
CA GLY A 208 1.88 10.88 -14.93
C GLY A 208 3.18 10.05 -14.88
N ARG A 209 4.29 10.56 -15.44
CA ARG A 209 5.62 9.87 -15.37
C ARG A 209 6.20 9.86 -13.95
N ARG A 210 5.82 10.81 -13.09
CA ARG A 210 6.28 10.88 -11.70
C ARG A 210 5.81 9.68 -10.86
N ARG A 211 4.67 9.09 -11.19
CA ARG A 211 4.03 8.02 -10.40
C ARG A 211 4.12 6.65 -11.05
N LEU A 212 5.30 6.15 -11.33
CA LEU A 212 5.50 4.80 -11.85
C LEU A 212 4.68 4.49 -13.12
N GLY A 213 4.27 5.53 -13.88
CA GLY A 213 3.41 5.37 -15.05
C GLY A 213 1.92 5.15 -14.72
N TYR A 214 1.50 5.48 -13.50
CA TYR A 214 0.12 5.41 -13.07
C TYR A 214 -0.70 6.58 -13.62
N ASP A 215 -1.80 6.28 -14.29
CA ASP A 215 -2.71 7.32 -14.79
C ASP A 215 -3.63 7.84 -13.67
N PHE A 216 -3.75 9.16 -13.60
CA PHE A 216 -4.56 9.86 -12.59
C PHE A 216 -5.98 10.19 -13.10
N ASP A 217 -6.55 9.34 -13.94
CA ASP A 217 -7.78 9.62 -14.67
C ASP A 217 -9.05 9.05 -14.01
N HIS A 218 -8.93 8.24 -12.97
CA HIS A 218 -10.06 7.55 -12.37
C HIS A 218 -10.12 7.59 -10.84
N VAL A 219 -9.09 8.10 -10.17
CA VAL A 219 -9.01 8.21 -8.71
C VAL A 219 -9.33 9.64 -8.27
N SER A 220 -10.04 9.77 -7.16
CA SER A 220 -10.32 11.08 -6.54
C SER A 220 -9.03 11.84 -6.24
N ALA A 221 -8.93 13.10 -6.70
CA ALA A 221 -7.80 13.96 -6.40
C ALA A 221 -7.58 14.15 -4.89
N LEU A 222 -8.66 14.11 -4.09
CA LEU A 222 -8.55 14.19 -2.65
C LEU A 222 -7.76 12.99 -2.08
N GLN A 223 -8.09 11.78 -2.50
CA GLN A 223 -7.37 10.57 -2.07
C GLN A 223 -5.90 10.63 -2.46
N ASP A 224 -5.62 10.95 -3.71
CA ASP A 224 -4.27 11.02 -4.23
C ASP A 224 -3.40 12.05 -3.48
N LEU A 225 -3.94 13.23 -3.21
CA LEU A 225 -3.23 14.27 -2.47
C LEU A 225 -2.98 13.90 -1.00
N VAL A 226 -3.91 13.18 -0.38
CA VAL A 226 -3.72 12.63 0.99
C VAL A 226 -2.58 11.59 0.99
N TRP A 227 -2.52 10.71 -0.01
CA TRP A 227 -1.46 9.72 -0.13
C TRP A 227 -0.09 10.34 -0.40
N GLU A 228 -0.02 11.28 -1.33
CA GLU A 228 1.22 11.99 -1.64
C GLU A 228 1.76 12.75 -0.43
N ARG A 229 0.86 13.32 0.36
CA ARG A 229 1.26 13.99 1.60
C ARG A 229 1.87 13.01 2.61
N PHE A 230 1.30 11.82 2.71
CA PHE A 230 1.88 10.75 3.54
C PHE A 230 3.25 10.32 2.99
N LEU A 231 3.36 10.11 1.68
CA LEU A 231 4.61 9.70 1.03
C LEU A 231 5.71 10.76 1.17
N ALA A 232 5.37 12.04 1.12
CA ALA A 232 6.31 13.16 1.26
C ALA A 232 7.00 13.24 2.63
N ARG A 233 6.50 12.52 3.65
CA ARG A 233 7.15 12.44 4.97
C ARG A 233 8.32 11.47 5.03
N ASN A 234 8.53 10.69 3.97
CA ASN A 234 9.51 9.63 3.96
C ASN A 234 10.81 10.14 3.35
N GLY A 235 11.81 10.43 4.19
CA GLY A 235 13.16 10.79 3.73
C GLY A 235 14.00 9.57 3.37
N ARG A 236 13.86 8.48 4.11
CA ARG A 236 14.58 7.23 3.89
C ARG A 236 13.60 6.07 3.76
N TRP A 237 13.90 5.19 2.81
CA TRP A 237 13.15 3.98 2.57
C TRP A 237 13.92 2.75 3.02
N SER A 238 13.21 1.78 3.52
CA SER A 238 13.77 0.54 4.05
C SER A 238 12.91 -0.65 3.61
N ARG A 239 13.51 -1.82 3.68
CA ARG A 239 12.82 -3.12 3.67
C ARG A 239 13.38 -3.98 4.79
N LEU A 240 12.69 -5.04 5.14
CA LEU A 240 13.25 -6.02 6.06
C LEU A 240 14.30 -6.86 5.33
N ARG A 241 15.41 -7.15 6.01
CA ARG A 241 16.40 -8.09 5.50
C ARG A 241 15.73 -9.46 5.31
N ASP A 242 16.02 -10.07 4.19
CA ASP A 242 15.44 -11.36 3.78
C ASP A 242 13.94 -11.34 3.50
N GLY A 243 13.32 -10.17 3.38
CA GLY A 243 11.96 -10.00 2.90
C GLY A 243 10.98 -9.40 3.91
N ASN A 244 10.02 -8.63 3.38
CA ASN A 244 9.05 -7.89 4.19
C ASN A 244 8.05 -8.81 4.93
N ASP A 245 7.88 -10.06 4.48
CA ASP A 245 7.03 -11.06 5.13
C ASP A 245 7.57 -11.52 6.50
N ARG A 246 8.81 -11.15 6.86
CA ARG A 246 9.35 -11.36 8.21
C ARG A 246 8.52 -10.66 9.30
N LEU A 247 7.88 -9.54 8.98
CA LEU A 247 7.02 -8.86 9.95
C LEU A 247 5.72 -9.64 10.23
N PRO A 248 4.90 -10.02 9.22
CA PRO A 248 3.75 -10.88 9.48
C PRO A 248 4.12 -12.23 10.10
N GLU A 249 5.26 -12.84 9.74
CA GLU A 249 5.77 -14.05 10.38
C GLU A 249 6.06 -13.84 11.87
N ALA A 250 6.67 -12.71 12.23
CA ALA A 250 6.97 -12.39 13.63
C ALA A 250 5.71 -12.18 14.48
N PHE A 251 4.64 -11.61 13.91
CA PHE A 251 3.34 -11.57 14.56
C PHE A 251 2.73 -12.97 14.70
N ALA A 252 2.76 -13.77 13.64
CA ALA A 252 2.19 -15.12 13.62
C ALA A 252 2.86 -16.03 14.69
N GLN A 253 4.17 -15.95 14.84
CA GLN A 253 4.90 -16.66 15.89
C GLN A 253 4.41 -16.29 17.30
N ARG A 254 4.13 -15.01 17.54
CA ARG A 254 3.63 -14.52 18.85
C ARG A 254 2.18 -14.91 19.12
N LEU A 255 1.38 -15.00 18.08
CA LEU A 255 -0.01 -15.45 18.17
C LEU A 255 -0.10 -16.97 18.36
N GLY A 256 0.84 -17.74 17.81
CA GLY A 256 0.93 -19.18 17.99
C GLY A 256 -0.34 -19.93 17.59
N ALA A 257 -0.83 -20.81 18.43
CA ALA A 257 -2.02 -21.64 18.20
C ALA A 257 -3.35 -20.85 18.03
N ARG A 258 -3.34 -19.53 18.20
CA ARG A 258 -4.51 -18.68 17.94
C ARG A 258 -4.77 -18.45 16.46
N LEU A 259 -3.79 -18.75 15.60
CA LEU A 259 -3.86 -18.50 14.17
C LEU A 259 -4.17 -19.79 13.41
N HIS A 260 -5.31 -19.78 12.73
CA HIS A 260 -5.85 -20.90 11.97
C HIS A 260 -5.76 -20.60 10.48
N TYR A 261 -4.91 -21.33 9.76
CA TYR A 261 -4.74 -21.22 8.32
C TYR A 261 -5.74 -22.09 7.55
N GLY A 262 -5.97 -21.81 6.27
CA GLY A 262 -6.94 -22.51 5.44
C GLY A 262 -8.39 -22.31 5.90
N ALA A 263 -8.62 -21.31 6.75
CA ALA A 263 -9.90 -21.03 7.41
C ALA A 263 -10.59 -19.82 6.75
N GLU A 264 -11.47 -20.07 5.80
CA GLU A 264 -12.12 -19.06 4.97
C GLU A 264 -13.49 -18.65 5.52
N LEU A 265 -13.73 -17.35 5.67
CA LEU A 265 -15.04 -16.81 6.05
C LEU A 265 -16.03 -16.95 4.89
N ARG A 266 -17.16 -17.62 5.14
CA ARG A 266 -18.27 -17.82 4.17
C ARG A 266 -19.52 -17.04 4.52
N SER A 267 -19.82 -16.90 5.81
CA SER A 267 -20.96 -16.13 6.28
C SER A 267 -20.66 -15.38 7.56
N LEU A 268 -21.33 -14.26 7.78
CA LEU A 268 -21.18 -13.41 8.96
C LEU A 268 -22.56 -12.89 9.38
N THR A 269 -22.98 -13.26 10.56
CA THR A 269 -24.24 -12.82 11.17
C THR A 269 -24.00 -12.31 12.57
N GLN A 270 -24.89 -11.45 13.08
CA GLN A 270 -24.79 -10.96 14.46
C GLN A 270 -26.16 -10.63 15.05
N ASP A 271 -26.25 -10.72 16.35
CA ASP A 271 -27.38 -10.26 17.12
C ASP A 271 -26.95 -9.38 18.32
N ARG A 272 -27.85 -9.19 19.32
CA ARG A 272 -27.52 -8.40 20.51
C ARG A 272 -26.52 -9.11 21.45
N LYS A 273 -26.30 -10.42 21.31
CA LYS A 273 -25.51 -11.24 22.23
C LYS A 273 -24.16 -11.65 21.63
N ALA A 274 -24.13 -12.02 20.35
CA ALA A 274 -22.97 -12.66 19.74
C ALA A 274 -22.81 -12.32 18.26
N VAL A 275 -21.61 -12.62 17.74
CA VAL A 275 -21.28 -12.70 16.31
C VAL A 275 -21.09 -14.17 15.96
N ARG A 276 -21.66 -14.59 14.84
CA ARG A 276 -21.51 -15.95 14.29
C ARG A 276 -20.83 -15.90 12.92
N LEU A 277 -19.74 -16.65 12.82
CA LEU A 277 -18.96 -16.77 11.61
C LEU A 277 -19.09 -18.19 11.06
N GLY A 278 -19.50 -18.33 9.80
CA GLY A 278 -19.38 -19.58 9.06
C GLY A 278 -18.00 -19.68 8.47
N ILE A 279 -17.17 -20.55 9.03
CA ILE A 279 -15.76 -20.76 8.61
C ILE A 279 -15.65 -22.09 7.84
N ALA A 280 -15.22 -22.01 6.59
CA ALA A 280 -14.86 -23.19 5.81
C ALA A 280 -13.40 -23.55 6.05
N HIS A 281 -13.14 -24.79 6.48
CA HIS A 281 -11.81 -25.33 6.71
C HIS A 281 -11.79 -26.81 6.31
N GLU A 282 -10.85 -27.20 5.46
CA GLU A 282 -10.69 -28.58 4.99
C GLU A 282 -12.00 -29.22 4.46
N GLY A 283 -12.77 -28.44 3.69
CA GLY A 283 -14.04 -28.89 3.11
C GLY A 283 -15.22 -28.94 4.09
N THR A 284 -15.01 -28.63 5.37
CA THR A 284 -16.07 -28.59 6.40
C THR A 284 -16.44 -27.13 6.70
N LEU A 285 -17.74 -26.85 6.81
CA LEU A 285 -18.25 -25.55 7.28
C LEU A 285 -18.57 -25.64 8.78
N ALA A 286 -17.77 -24.93 9.58
CA ALA A 286 -17.97 -24.82 11.03
C ALA A 286 -18.58 -23.46 11.39
N GLN A 287 -19.44 -23.43 12.41
CA GLN A 287 -19.94 -22.18 12.96
C GLN A 287 -19.15 -21.81 14.22
N VAL A 288 -18.57 -20.60 14.22
CA VAL A 288 -17.82 -20.04 15.34
C VAL A 288 -18.63 -18.91 15.95
N GLU A 289 -18.93 -19.00 17.25
CA GLU A 289 -19.63 -17.96 18.00
C GLU A 289 -18.67 -17.23 18.94
N VAL A 290 -18.65 -15.90 18.86
CA VAL A 290 -17.79 -15.00 19.64
C VAL A 290 -18.54 -13.76 20.11
N ASP A 291 -17.95 -13.03 21.05
CA ASP A 291 -18.55 -11.81 21.57
C ASP A 291 -18.37 -10.63 20.61
N ARG A 292 -17.25 -10.58 19.90
CA ARG A 292 -16.90 -9.55 18.92
C ARG A 292 -16.10 -10.13 17.74
N ALA A 293 -16.12 -9.43 16.61
CA ALA A 293 -15.29 -9.78 15.47
C ALA A 293 -14.56 -8.55 14.89
N VAL A 294 -13.33 -8.76 14.41
CA VAL A 294 -12.60 -7.82 13.55
C VAL A 294 -12.53 -8.41 12.15
N ILE A 295 -13.15 -7.76 11.19
CA ILE A 295 -13.06 -8.13 9.78
C ILE A 295 -11.90 -7.35 9.14
N ALA A 296 -10.80 -8.06 8.88
CA ALA A 296 -9.55 -7.51 8.36
C ALA A 296 -9.22 -8.01 6.94
N ILE A 297 -10.23 -8.55 6.23
CA ILE A 297 -10.12 -8.91 4.82
C ILE A 297 -10.55 -7.74 3.93
N PRO A 298 -10.01 -7.61 2.69
CA PRO A 298 -10.41 -6.57 1.76
C PRO A 298 -11.90 -6.63 1.42
N PHE A 299 -12.55 -5.48 1.19
CA PHE A 299 -13.96 -5.47 0.77
C PHE A 299 -14.17 -6.11 -0.60
N SER A 300 -13.15 -6.13 -1.48
CA SER A 300 -13.14 -6.93 -2.71
C SER A 300 -13.37 -8.43 -2.46
N VAL A 301 -13.00 -8.93 -1.29
CA VAL A 301 -13.25 -10.31 -0.84
C VAL A 301 -14.53 -10.39 -0.02
N LEU A 302 -14.75 -9.46 0.92
CA LEU A 302 -15.91 -9.46 1.81
C LEU A 302 -17.25 -9.39 1.06
N ARG A 303 -17.31 -8.75 -0.11
CA ARG A 303 -18.54 -8.69 -0.94
C ARG A 303 -19.02 -10.05 -1.46
N HIS A 304 -18.18 -11.09 -1.34
CA HIS A 304 -18.52 -12.47 -1.68
C HIS A 304 -18.86 -13.34 -0.46
N VAL A 305 -18.85 -12.73 0.73
CA VAL A 305 -19.27 -13.37 1.98
C VAL A 305 -20.75 -13.06 2.21
N GLU A 306 -21.50 -14.05 2.65
CA GLU A 306 -22.91 -13.88 3.02
C GLU A 306 -23.03 -13.01 4.29
N LEU A 307 -23.57 -11.80 4.14
CA LEU A 307 -23.85 -10.88 5.24
C LEU A 307 -25.35 -10.82 5.52
N ASP A 308 -25.75 -10.97 6.76
CA ASP A 308 -27.17 -10.87 7.13
C ASP A 308 -27.69 -9.42 7.14
N ASN A 309 -28.98 -9.25 7.42
CA ASN A 309 -29.63 -7.94 7.46
C ASN A 309 -29.28 -7.09 8.70
N SER A 310 -28.40 -7.56 9.57
CA SER A 310 -27.96 -6.81 10.75
C SER A 310 -27.03 -5.64 10.42
N PHE A 311 -26.41 -5.66 9.23
CA PHE A 311 -25.53 -4.60 8.75
C PHE A 311 -26.31 -3.45 8.11
N SER A 312 -25.89 -2.22 8.35
CA SER A 312 -26.52 -1.02 7.78
C SER A 312 -26.45 -1.02 6.25
N SER A 313 -27.38 -0.32 5.60
CA SER A 313 -27.35 -0.12 4.15
C SER A 313 -26.08 0.59 3.72
N ALA A 314 -25.60 1.57 4.49
CA ALA A 314 -24.34 2.28 4.23
C ALA A 314 -23.15 1.32 4.22
N LYS A 315 -23.01 0.42 5.20
CA LYS A 315 -21.95 -0.57 5.24
C LYS A 315 -22.03 -1.53 4.05
N ARG A 316 -23.21 -2.05 3.73
CA ARG A 316 -23.39 -2.93 2.58
C ARG A 316 -23.03 -2.23 1.26
N SER A 317 -23.43 -0.96 1.10
CA SER A 317 -23.07 -0.16 -0.09
C SER A 317 -21.56 0.01 -0.24
N VAL A 318 -20.85 0.32 0.84
CA VAL A 318 -19.37 0.48 0.78
C VAL A 318 -18.67 -0.85 0.50
N VAL A 319 -19.12 -1.95 1.12
CA VAL A 319 -18.57 -3.28 0.85
C VAL A 319 -18.77 -3.68 -0.60
N ALA A 320 -19.94 -3.40 -1.17
CA ALA A 320 -20.26 -3.72 -2.55
C ALA A 320 -19.51 -2.81 -3.56
N GLY A 321 -19.40 -1.50 -3.26
CA GLY A 321 -19.00 -0.48 -4.24
C GLY A 321 -17.54 -0.04 -4.18
N LEU A 322 -16.83 -0.22 -3.06
CA LEU A 322 -15.46 0.29 -2.93
C LEU A 322 -14.55 -0.27 -4.03
N GLY A 323 -13.90 0.63 -4.78
CA GLY A 323 -12.97 0.28 -5.85
C GLY A 323 -11.69 -0.39 -5.33
N TYR A 324 -11.12 -1.28 -6.13
CA TYR A 324 -9.79 -1.87 -5.88
C TYR A 324 -8.95 -1.77 -7.14
N GLU A 325 -7.74 -1.27 -6.96
CA GLU A 325 -6.83 -1.06 -8.07
C GLU A 325 -6.26 -2.38 -8.57
N SER A 326 -6.14 -2.46 -9.89
CA SER A 326 -5.47 -3.55 -10.58
C SER A 326 -3.97 -3.34 -10.54
N ALA A 327 -3.22 -4.36 -10.12
CA ALA A 327 -1.76 -4.32 -10.16
C ALA A 327 -1.16 -5.67 -10.59
N THR A 328 -0.25 -5.59 -11.55
CA THR A 328 0.52 -6.73 -12.04
C THR A 328 2.00 -6.41 -11.97
N HIS A 329 2.77 -7.32 -11.39
CA HIS A 329 4.24 -7.25 -11.41
C HIS A 329 4.79 -8.39 -12.26
N VAL A 330 5.79 -8.07 -13.10
CA VAL A 330 6.53 -9.08 -13.86
C VAL A 330 8.01 -8.96 -13.51
N TYR A 331 8.58 -10.04 -13.04
CA TYR A 331 9.98 -10.15 -12.64
C TYR A 331 10.75 -10.89 -13.74
N LEU A 332 11.82 -10.27 -14.20
CA LEU A 332 12.69 -10.79 -15.25
C LEU A 332 14.07 -11.07 -14.66
N HIS A 333 14.40 -12.34 -14.47
CA HIS A 333 15.67 -12.81 -13.96
C HIS A 333 16.74 -12.74 -15.05
N THR A 334 17.91 -12.23 -14.72
CA THR A 334 19.04 -12.03 -15.63
C THR A 334 20.31 -12.69 -15.10
N ARG A 335 21.19 -13.14 -16.01
CA ARG A 335 22.48 -13.76 -15.66
C ARG A 335 23.35 -12.84 -14.82
N SER A 336 23.26 -11.56 -15.06
CA SER A 336 24.04 -10.55 -14.34
C SER A 336 23.24 -9.26 -14.17
N ARG A 337 23.69 -8.41 -13.26
CA ARG A 337 23.19 -7.03 -13.11
C ARG A 337 23.86 -6.16 -14.16
N PHE A 338 23.58 -6.42 -15.44
CA PHE A 338 24.22 -5.77 -16.58
C PHE A 338 24.12 -4.24 -16.54
N TRP A 339 23.02 -3.69 -15.97
CA TRP A 339 22.86 -2.25 -15.79
C TRP A 339 23.97 -1.64 -14.93
N LYS A 340 24.47 -2.35 -13.93
CA LYS A 340 25.60 -1.87 -13.11
C LYS A 340 26.90 -1.78 -13.91
N ARG A 341 27.13 -2.69 -14.88
CA ARG A 341 28.30 -2.60 -15.78
C ARG A 341 28.23 -1.35 -16.67
N ALA A 342 27.03 -0.88 -17.00
CA ALA A 342 26.80 0.36 -17.72
C ALA A 342 26.73 1.60 -16.81
N SER A 343 27.08 1.48 -15.52
CA SER A 343 26.97 2.52 -14.50
C SER A 343 25.52 3.04 -14.32
N LEU A 344 24.52 2.19 -14.56
CA LEU A 344 23.10 2.47 -14.37
C LEU A 344 22.58 1.85 -13.07
N ASN A 345 21.46 2.36 -12.57
CA ASN A 345 20.84 1.88 -11.33
C ASN A 345 19.77 0.80 -11.54
N GLY A 346 19.41 0.47 -12.79
CA GLY A 346 18.36 -0.49 -13.13
C GLY A 346 16.95 0.09 -13.06
N PHE A 347 16.82 1.40 -12.83
CA PHE A 347 15.55 2.10 -12.88
C PHE A 347 15.36 2.80 -14.22
N ALA A 348 14.17 2.66 -14.80
CA ALA A 348 13.81 3.40 -16.01
C ALA A 348 12.36 3.92 -15.90
N ILE A 349 12.17 5.16 -16.29
CA ILE A 349 10.84 5.76 -16.48
C ILE A 349 10.44 5.57 -17.93
N THR A 350 9.24 5.00 -18.16
CA THR A 350 8.77 4.73 -19.53
C THR A 350 7.32 5.17 -19.73
N ASP A 351 6.96 5.40 -21.00
CA ASP A 351 5.58 5.52 -21.45
C ASP A 351 5.05 4.21 -22.07
N LEU A 352 5.83 3.16 -21.96
CA LEU A 352 5.42 1.82 -22.40
C LEU A 352 4.34 1.24 -21.46
N PRO A 353 3.47 0.36 -21.96
CA PRO A 353 2.40 -0.22 -21.14
C PRO A 353 2.90 -1.15 -20.03
N ILE A 354 4.19 -1.40 -19.94
CA ILE A 354 4.84 -2.11 -18.83
C ILE A 354 5.06 -1.22 -17.60
N GLY A 355 4.76 0.08 -17.68
CA GLY A 355 5.08 1.04 -16.62
C GLY A 355 6.58 1.27 -16.49
N ASN A 356 7.05 1.51 -15.29
CA ASN A 356 8.48 1.71 -15.02
C ASN A 356 9.21 0.37 -14.81
N VAL A 357 10.53 0.40 -15.01
CA VAL A 357 11.43 -0.73 -14.75
C VAL A 357 12.20 -0.46 -13.47
N LEU A 358 12.33 -1.46 -12.61
CA LEU A 358 12.94 -1.35 -11.28
C LEU A 358 13.95 -2.48 -11.06
N ASP A 359 15.08 -2.20 -10.38
CA ASP A 359 15.95 -3.25 -9.81
C ASP A 359 15.27 -3.88 -8.58
N ALA A 360 14.68 -5.07 -8.75
CA ALA A 360 13.98 -5.77 -7.69
C ALA A 360 14.90 -6.53 -6.72
N CYS A 361 16.18 -6.64 -7.01
CA CYS A 361 17.18 -7.34 -6.19
C CYS A 361 18.22 -6.39 -5.56
N GLN A 362 17.93 -5.11 -5.49
CA GLN A 362 18.82 -4.13 -4.88
C GLN A 362 19.19 -4.53 -3.45
N GLY A 363 20.49 -4.46 -3.10
CA GLY A 363 20.99 -4.82 -1.78
C GLY A 363 21.11 -6.32 -1.51
N GLN A 364 20.65 -7.20 -2.41
CA GLN A 364 20.84 -8.64 -2.30
C GLN A 364 22.21 -9.07 -2.85
N PRO A 365 22.83 -10.13 -2.29
CA PRO A 365 24.12 -10.62 -2.76
C PRO A 365 24.01 -11.32 -4.11
N GLY A 366 25.17 -11.65 -4.72
CA GLY A 366 25.25 -12.43 -5.96
C GLY A 366 25.40 -11.58 -7.22
N ALA A 367 25.72 -12.26 -8.32
CA ALA A 367 25.95 -11.64 -9.63
C ALA A 367 24.66 -11.51 -10.46
N ALA A 368 23.74 -12.44 -10.30
CA ALA A 368 22.47 -12.44 -11.00
C ALA A 368 21.60 -11.22 -10.61
N GLY A 369 20.71 -10.83 -11.51
CA GLY A 369 19.84 -9.68 -11.32
C GLY A 369 18.37 -10.00 -11.54
N ILE A 370 17.48 -9.12 -11.05
CA ILE A 370 16.06 -9.16 -11.33
C ILE A 370 15.59 -7.75 -11.65
N LEU A 371 15.09 -7.55 -12.87
CA LEU A 371 14.32 -6.36 -13.20
C LEU A 371 12.82 -6.64 -13.02
N CYS A 372 12.11 -5.70 -12.43
CA CYS A 372 10.66 -5.75 -12.25
C CYS A 372 10.00 -4.69 -13.12
N THR A 373 8.91 -5.05 -13.78
CA THR A 373 7.96 -4.09 -14.35
C THR A 373 6.69 -4.10 -13.51
N ALA A 374 6.13 -2.91 -13.26
CA ALA A 374 4.95 -2.73 -12.43
C ALA A 374 3.86 -2.04 -13.25
N GLN A 375 2.78 -2.76 -13.54
CA GLN A 375 1.62 -2.25 -14.25
C GLN A 375 0.50 -1.98 -13.26
N PHE A 376 -0.21 -0.87 -13.45
CA PHE A 376 -1.37 -0.49 -12.65
C PHE A 376 -2.55 -0.13 -13.56
N ALA A 377 -3.75 -0.10 -13.04
CA ALA A 377 -4.97 0.31 -13.73
C ALA A 377 -5.19 -0.41 -15.08
N ALA A 378 -5.44 0.30 -16.16
CA ALA A 378 -5.74 -0.27 -17.48
C ALA A 378 -4.62 -1.16 -18.03
N PRO A 379 -3.31 -0.80 -17.97
CA PRO A 379 -2.21 -1.69 -18.34
C PRO A 379 -2.16 -2.98 -17.53
N SER A 380 -2.47 -2.94 -16.23
CA SER A 380 -2.54 -4.14 -15.40
C SER A 380 -3.71 -5.04 -15.81
N ARG A 381 -4.89 -4.48 -16.04
CA ARG A 381 -6.05 -5.26 -16.53
C ARG A 381 -5.75 -5.94 -17.87
N GLN A 382 -5.04 -5.27 -18.78
CA GLN A 382 -4.56 -5.88 -20.02
C GLN A 382 -3.62 -7.06 -19.73
N ALA A 383 -2.64 -6.87 -18.82
CA ALA A 383 -1.71 -7.93 -18.44
C ALA A 383 -2.42 -9.10 -17.73
N THR A 384 -3.45 -8.85 -16.92
CA THR A 384 -4.22 -9.88 -16.22
C THR A 384 -4.97 -10.81 -17.22
N ALA A 385 -5.35 -10.30 -18.38
CA ALA A 385 -5.98 -11.11 -19.44
C ALA A 385 -5.02 -12.06 -20.17
N MET A 386 -3.71 -11.91 -19.99
CA MET A 386 -2.68 -12.76 -20.58
C MET A 386 -2.39 -13.98 -19.69
N THR A 387 -1.83 -15.04 -20.26
CA THR A 387 -1.21 -16.13 -19.48
C THR A 387 0.07 -15.64 -18.79
N ALA A 388 0.60 -16.41 -17.85
CA ALA A 388 1.86 -16.04 -17.15
C ALA A 388 3.04 -15.94 -18.12
N GLU A 389 3.11 -16.87 -19.09
CA GLU A 389 4.14 -16.93 -20.13
C GLU A 389 4.04 -15.72 -21.09
N GLU A 390 2.82 -15.35 -21.46
CA GLU A 390 2.59 -14.17 -22.31
C GLU A 390 2.98 -12.89 -21.61
N ARG A 391 2.65 -12.72 -20.31
CA ARG A 391 3.09 -11.57 -19.53
C ARG A 391 4.60 -11.43 -19.47
N VAL A 392 5.29 -12.54 -19.22
CA VAL A 392 6.77 -12.57 -19.19
C VAL A 392 7.36 -12.20 -20.54
N ARG A 393 6.88 -12.79 -21.62
CA ARG A 393 7.33 -12.48 -22.99
C ARG A 393 7.09 -11.02 -23.34
N TRP A 394 5.88 -10.53 -23.14
CA TRP A 394 5.48 -9.14 -23.39
C TRP A 394 6.33 -8.13 -22.59
N SER A 395 6.53 -8.42 -21.30
CA SER A 395 7.36 -7.58 -20.44
C SER A 395 8.82 -7.59 -20.89
N ARG A 396 9.40 -8.76 -21.20
CA ARG A 396 10.76 -8.91 -21.72
C ARG A 396 10.96 -8.12 -23.02
N GLU A 397 10.05 -8.23 -23.97
CA GLU A 397 10.11 -7.51 -25.25
C GLU A 397 10.15 -5.99 -25.04
N ASN A 398 9.29 -5.47 -24.17
CA ASN A 398 9.26 -4.05 -23.86
C ASN A 398 10.50 -3.60 -23.05
N VAL A 399 10.95 -4.38 -22.07
CA VAL A 399 12.19 -4.08 -21.33
C VAL A 399 13.41 -4.12 -22.25
N THR A 400 13.44 -4.97 -23.28
CA THR A 400 14.51 -4.99 -24.27
C THR A 400 14.60 -3.68 -25.08
N ARG A 401 13.49 -2.97 -25.27
CA ARG A 401 13.52 -1.63 -25.89
C ARG A 401 14.18 -0.59 -25.00
N VAL A 402 14.06 -0.74 -23.69
CA VAL A 402 14.63 0.14 -22.66
C VAL A 402 16.07 -0.24 -22.34
N PHE A 403 16.34 -1.52 -22.17
CA PHE A 403 17.63 -2.13 -21.87
C PHE A 403 17.91 -3.22 -22.90
N PRO A 404 18.59 -2.90 -24.02
CA PRO A 404 18.84 -3.86 -25.12
C PRO A 404 19.55 -5.14 -24.68
N GLU A 405 20.40 -5.07 -23.65
CA GLU A 405 21.13 -6.20 -23.07
C GLU A 405 20.21 -7.29 -22.54
N MET A 406 18.95 -6.96 -22.20
CA MET A 406 17.95 -7.93 -21.74
C MET A 406 17.76 -9.08 -22.72
N ALA A 407 17.94 -8.85 -24.04
CA ALA A 407 17.82 -9.89 -25.06
C ALA A 407 18.74 -11.09 -24.79
N GLN A 408 19.96 -10.85 -24.30
CA GLN A 408 21.01 -11.84 -24.07
C GLN A 408 21.10 -12.26 -22.59
N GLU A 409 20.74 -11.38 -21.68
CA GLU A 409 20.89 -11.60 -20.23
C GLU A 409 19.71 -12.33 -19.60
N PHE A 410 18.54 -12.38 -20.26
CA PHE A 410 17.34 -13.02 -19.73
C PHE A 410 17.53 -14.52 -19.50
N VAL A 411 17.10 -14.99 -18.32
CA VAL A 411 17.13 -16.41 -17.90
C VAL A 411 15.72 -16.96 -17.74
N ALA A 412 14.91 -16.31 -16.93
CA ALA A 412 13.57 -16.74 -16.56
C ALA A 412 12.69 -15.55 -16.19
N GLY A 413 11.39 -15.74 -16.13
CA GLY A 413 10.47 -14.71 -15.67
C GLY A 413 9.32 -15.28 -14.86
N ARG A 414 8.73 -14.43 -14.03
CA ARG A 414 7.57 -14.71 -13.21
C ARG A 414 6.66 -13.49 -13.14
N SER A 415 5.37 -13.71 -13.01
CA SER A 415 4.41 -12.62 -12.81
C SER A 415 3.45 -12.91 -11.66
N VAL A 416 2.92 -11.85 -11.08
CA VAL A 416 1.82 -11.86 -10.14
C VAL A 416 0.77 -10.82 -10.54
N CYS A 417 -0.50 -11.24 -10.57
CA CYS A 417 -1.65 -10.37 -10.83
C CYS A 417 -2.51 -10.35 -9.57
N TRP A 418 -2.59 -9.22 -8.89
CA TRP A 418 -3.35 -9.11 -7.63
C TRP A 418 -4.86 -9.27 -7.82
N ASP A 419 -5.39 -8.97 -9.00
CA ASP A 419 -6.80 -9.20 -9.35
C ASP A 419 -7.16 -10.68 -9.34
N SER A 420 -6.21 -11.54 -9.73
CA SER A 420 -6.39 -13.00 -9.79
C SER A 420 -6.14 -13.70 -8.45
N GLU A 421 -5.62 -12.99 -7.45
CA GLU A 421 -5.37 -13.56 -6.12
C GLU A 421 -6.70 -13.72 -5.36
N PRO A 422 -7.14 -14.94 -5.04
CA PRO A 422 -8.52 -15.20 -4.58
C PRO A 422 -8.87 -14.50 -3.27
N PHE A 423 -7.87 -14.27 -2.39
CA PHE A 423 -8.03 -13.66 -1.09
C PHE A 423 -7.59 -12.18 -1.02
N ALA A 424 -7.37 -11.57 -2.20
CA ALA A 424 -7.10 -10.14 -2.34
C ALA A 424 -8.04 -9.46 -3.33
N ARG A 425 -8.20 -10.04 -4.54
CA ARG A 425 -9.06 -9.54 -5.63
C ARG A 425 -8.83 -8.07 -5.92
N GLY A 426 -7.55 -7.68 -5.99
CA GLY A 426 -7.07 -6.31 -6.19
C GLY A 426 -5.91 -5.95 -5.27
N ALA A 427 -5.21 -4.88 -5.60
CA ALA A 427 -3.97 -4.48 -4.93
C ALA A 427 -4.21 -3.57 -3.72
N TRP A 428 -4.98 -2.49 -3.88
CA TRP A 428 -5.35 -1.55 -2.81
C TRP A 428 -6.68 -0.86 -3.13
N ALA A 429 -7.34 -0.34 -2.10
CA ALA A 429 -8.61 0.36 -2.25
C ALA A 429 -8.42 1.75 -2.87
N TYR A 430 -9.33 2.16 -3.74
CA TYR A 430 -9.41 3.53 -4.23
C TYR A 430 -10.85 4.03 -4.25
N TYR A 431 -10.99 5.35 -4.25
CA TYR A 431 -12.25 6.05 -4.44
C TYR A 431 -12.23 6.77 -5.79
N ALA A 432 -13.24 6.55 -6.61
CA ALA A 432 -13.46 7.36 -7.80
C ALA A 432 -13.91 8.80 -7.40
N PRO A 433 -13.89 9.74 -8.33
CA PRO A 433 -14.42 11.08 -8.06
C PRO A 433 -15.80 11.06 -7.44
N ARG A 434 -15.99 11.81 -6.33
CA ARG A 434 -17.20 11.90 -5.48
C ARG A 434 -17.45 10.70 -4.57
N GLU A 435 -16.60 9.69 -4.55
CA GLU A 435 -16.80 8.51 -3.70
C GLU A 435 -16.13 8.65 -2.34
N MET A 436 -15.00 9.35 -2.21
CA MET A 436 -14.32 9.44 -0.94
C MET A 436 -15.20 10.12 0.13
N HIS A 437 -15.91 11.19 -0.19
CA HIS A 437 -16.77 11.86 0.78
C HIS A 437 -18.03 11.07 1.14
N THR A 438 -18.48 10.14 0.29
CA THR A 438 -19.67 9.30 0.54
C THR A 438 -19.34 7.98 1.18
N MET A 439 -18.19 7.37 0.88
CA MET A 439 -17.82 6.03 1.32
C MET A 439 -16.85 6.03 2.52
N PHE A 440 -15.82 6.90 2.50
CA PHE A 440 -14.78 6.89 3.53
C PHE A 440 -15.30 7.02 4.96
N PRO A 441 -16.36 7.81 5.27
CA PRO A 441 -16.95 7.84 6.62
C PRO A 441 -17.48 6.50 7.12
N HIS A 442 -17.80 5.58 6.20
CA HIS A 442 -18.45 4.31 6.54
C HIS A 442 -17.52 3.09 6.51
N VAL A 443 -16.34 3.18 5.87
CA VAL A 443 -15.44 2.01 5.72
C VAL A 443 -14.96 1.47 7.08
N ALA A 444 -14.61 2.36 8.00
CA ALA A 444 -14.07 2.01 9.32
C ALA A 444 -15.13 1.85 10.42
N THR A 445 -16.31 2.45 10.24
CA THR A 445 -17.36 2.50 11.28
C THR A 445 -17.74 1.10 11.74
N PRO A 446 -17.69 0.79 13.04
CA PRO A 446 -18.15 -0.47 13.57
C PRO A 446 -19.67 -0.69 13.33
N GLU A 447 -20.04 -1.92 13.12
CA GLU A 447 -21.44 -2.35 13.02
C GLU A 447 -21.77 -3.22 14.21
N LYS A 448 -22.31 -2.62 15.26
CA LYS A 448 -22.67 -3.27 16.54
C LYS A 448 -21.47 -4.01 17.18
N ARG A 449 -21.32 -5.32 16.91
CA ARG A 449 -20.27 -6.18 17.46
C ARG A 449 -19.15 -6.48 16.47
N VAL A 450 -19.28 -5.99 15.26
CA VAL A 450 -18.30 -6.21 14.18
C VAL A 450 -17.52 -4.93 13.92
N HIS A 451 -16.20 -5.02 14.01
CA HIS A 451 -15.24 -3.97 13.74
C HIS A 451 -14.52 -4.26 12.41
N PHE A 452 -14.03 -3.22 11.74
CA PHE A 452 -13.40 -3.35 10.43
C PHE A 452 -11.97 -2.80 10.47
N ALA A 453 -11.03 -3.55 9.90
CA ALA A 453 -9.65 -3.17 9.76
C ALA A 453 -9.15 -3.49 8.34
N GLY A 454 -8.02 -2.94 7.94
CA GLY A 454 -7.47 -3.05 6.60
C GLY A 454 -7.03 -1.69 6.09
N GLU A 455 -6.13 -1.66 5.10
CA GLU A 455 -5.68 -0.39 4.48
C GLU A 455 -6.86 0.44 3.94
N HIS A 456 -7.91 -0.24 3.46
CA HIS A 456 -9.14 0.36 2.95
C HIS A 456 -9.97 1.08 4.02
N THR A 457 -9.70 0.85 5.31
CA THR A 457 -10.36 1.53 6.44
C THR A 457 -9.52 2.66 7.05
N ALA A 458 -8.40 2.99 6.41
CA ALA A 458 -7.51 4.07 6.78
C ALA A 458 -7.44 5.15 5.67
N SER A 459 -6.94 6.34 6.00
CA SER A 459 -6.77 7.41 5.02
C SER A 459 -5.61 7.16 4.06
N VAL A 460 -4.73 6.21 4.38
CA VAL A 460 -3.57 5.82 3.56
C VAL A 460 -3.58 4.31 3.33
N CYS A 461 -3.43 3.88 2.08
CA CYS A 461 -3.57 2.48 1.64
C CYS A 461 -2.33 1.61 1.85
N PHE A 462 -1.35 2.05 2.62
CA PHE A 462 -0.06 1.38 2.79
C PHE A 462 -0.06 0.44 4.01
N MET A 463 1.05 -0.27 4.24
CA MET A 463 1.24 -1.10 5.42
C MET A 463 1.02 -0.33 6.73
N GLU A 464 1.37 0.97 6.76
CA GLU A 464 1.11 1.85 7.91
C GLU A 464 -0.38 2.01 8.18
N GLY A 465 -1.18 2.32 7.15
CA GLY A 465 -2.64 2.44 7.30
C GLY A 465 -3.28 1.12 7.73
N ALA A 466 -2.76 -0.01 7.22
CA ALA A 466 -3.19 -1.33 7.67
C ALA A 466 -2.88 -1.54 9.17
N ALA A 467 -1.66 -1.24 9.62
CA ALA A 467 -1.26 -1.36 11.02
C ALA A 467 -2.10 -0.45 11.94
N GLN A 468 -2.26 0.83 11.55
CA GLN A 468 -3.07 1.80 12.29
C GLN A 468 -4.54 1.36 12.42
N SER A 469 -5.11 0.81 11.35
CA SER A 469 -6.50 0.32 11.36
C SER A 469 -6.68 -0.88 12.27
N GLY A 470 -5.69 -1.79 12.33
CA GLY A 470 -5.70 -2.91 13.27
C GLY A 470 -5.63 -2.47 14.72
N ALA A 471 -4.71 -1.57 15.03
CA ALA A 471 -4.57 -1.00 16.37
C ALA A 471 -5.83 -0.22 16.80
N ARG A 472 -6.46 0.54 15.88
CA ARG A 472 -7.74 1.22 16.13
C ARG A 472 -8.84 0.22 16.46
N ALA A 473 -9.03 -0.82 15.65
CA ALA A 473 -10.08 -1.82 15.88
C ALA A 473 -9.90 -2.56 17.23
N ALA A 474 -8.65 -2.86 17.59
CA ALA A 474 -8.33 -3.43 18.89
C ALA A 474 -8.67 -2.46 20.05
N GLY A 475 -8.33 -1.18 19.90
CA GLY A 475 -8.65 -0.13 20.87
C GLY A 475 -10.15 0.08 21.04
N GLU A 476 -10.94 0.07 19.95
CA GLU A 476 -12.40 0.15 19.98
C GLU A 476 -13.03 -0.97 20.81
N ILE A 477 -12.53 -2.21 20.68
CA ILE A 477 -13.02 -3.37 21.44
C ILE A 477 -12.60 -3.29 22.90
N SER A 478 -11.34 -2.92 23.17
CA SER A 478 -10.79 -2.89 24.53
C SER A 478 -11.35 -1.74 25.38
N ALA A 479 -11.95 -0.73 24.76
CA ALA A 479 -12.60 0.39 25.45
C ALA A 479 -14.05 0.09 25.89
N LEU A 480 -14.61 -1.07 25.52
CA LEU A 480 -15.97 -1.52 25.85
C LEU A 480 -15.97 -2.38 27.12
#